data_ea23505ea309a95ab604ee82bfed6f55
#
_entry.id   ea23505ea309a95ab604ee82bfed6f55
#
_cell.length_a   1.000
_cell.length_b   1.000
_cell.length_c   1.000
_cell.angle_alpha   90.00
_cell.angle_beta   90.00
_cell.angle_gamma   90.00
#
_symmetry.space_group_name_H-M   'P 1'
#
loop_
_entity.id
_entity.type
_entity.pdbx_description
1 polymer ?
#
loop_
_entity_poly.entity_id
_entity_poly.type
_entity_poly.pdbx_seq_one_letter_code
_entity_poly.pdbx_strand_id
1 'polypeptide(L)'
;MARRRGFFAEMAHQAAVADRNRQRATAAAVKEQARRQREAERLGAQAERSNKRETVMQEKEMRQLHMAAQEAEVERLNGELALHLADIDNVLSATLEVDDFVDLERLRQVVEHPPFESRYLTPVPALVPIAAPPEPVFVEPEPARGVGAMFGGKKKHAEAVAAAQAVFAHQHAQWQQAAAAIPMRQLAQLSEQSKAEQTRQAGLASDRARYDEQCAQRQRPVDETNASLDELAADLRRGIPDAVEEYLSIVFGNSVYPAEWPWPPAYRYDADTKELSIDLQFPAPGELPTVRQFKYARANDEITATEQTQKEQRDRYAGLVNNMTLRTLHEVWESDRGGAVSSISLVGSVSHVDPATGKDTMTAVVAVAADRRTFEDINLTRVEPAETLRHLGAVVSKTPHALTPIKLAPGVRAH
;
A
#
# COMPACT_ATOMS: atom_id res chain seq x y z
N MET A 1 -7.12 -21.21 -17.70
CA MET A 1 -8.11 -20.28 -17.11
C MET A 1 -8.03 -20.18 -15.57
N ALA A 2 -7.76 -21.26 -14.84
CA ALA A 2 -7.63 -21.22 -13.37
C ALA A 2 -6.56 -20.25 -12.79
N ARG A 3 -5.50 -19.93 -13.55
CA ARG A 3 -4.43 -19.02 -13.10
C ARG A 3 -4.81 -17.52 -13.06
N ARG A 4 -5.85 -17.09 -13.82
CA ARG A 4 -6.24 -15.65 -13.88
C ARG A 4 -7.11 -15.23 -12.70
N ARG A 5 -7.90 -16.14 -12.12
CA ARG A 5 -8.80 -15.85 -11.00
C ARG A 5 -8.06 -15.63 -9.69
N GLY A 6 -7.09 -16.49 -9.41
CA GLY A 6 -6.23 -16.32 -8.23
C GLY A 6 -5.43 -15.03 -8.23
N PHE A 7 -5.18 -14.45 -9.40
CA PHE A 7 -4.39 -13.22 -9.50
C PHE A 7 -5.14 -11.99 -8.97
N PHE A 8 -6.43 -11.82 -9.28
CA PHE A 8 -7.21 -10.69 -8.76
C PHE A 8 -7.53 -10.85 -7.27
N ALA A 9 -7.86 -12.06 -6.86
CA ALA A 9 -8.02 -12.38 -5.45
C ALA A 9 -6.72 -12.14 -4.67
N GLU A 10 -5.60 -12.56 -5.23
CA GLU A 10 -4.28 -12.32 -4.64
C GLU A 10 -3.91 -10.83 -4.62
N MET A 11 -4.19 -10.10 -5.69
CA MET A 11 -3.93 -8.66 -5.79
C MET A 11 -4.81 -7.87 -4.82
N ALA A 12 -6.11 -8.18 -4.74
CA ALA A 12 -7.03 -7.57 -3.78
C ALA A 12 -6.68 -7.99 -2.34
N HIS A 13 -6.31 -9.26 -2.14
CA HIS A 13 -5.82 -9.74 -0.85
C HIS A 13 -4.54 -9.04 -0.44
N GLN A 14 -3.57 -8.86 -1.35
CA GLN A 14 -2.34 -8.13 -1.07
C GLN A 14 -2.60 -6.64 -0.79
N ALA A 15 -3.51 -5.99 -1.52
CA ALA A 15 -3.92 -4.61 -1.25
C ALA A 15 -4.63 -4.51 0.10
N ALA A 16 -5.57 -5.39 0.39
CA ALA A 16 -6.28 -5.45 1.67
C ALA A 16 -5.37 -5.87 2.84
N VAL A 17 -4.38 -6.75 2.60
CA VAL A 17 -3.34 -7.10 3.57
C VAL A 17 -2.39 -5.92 3.78
N ALA A 18 -2.03 -5.18 2.74
CA ALA A 18 -1.19 -3.98 2.85
C ALA A 18 -1.89 -2.88 3.66
N ASP A 19 -3.18 -2.63 3.43
CA ASP A 19 -3.98 -1.66 4.21
C ASP A 19 -4.22 -2.14 5.64
N ARG A 20 -4.54 -3.42 5.84
CA ARG A 20 -4.60 -4.04 7.17
C ARG A 20 -3.26 -3.97 7.90
N ASN A 21 -2.16 -4.22 7.19
CA ASN A 21 -0.83 -4.10 7.78
C ASN A 21 -0.46 -2.65 8.08
N ARG A 22 -0.89 -1.66 7.26
CA ARG A 22 -0.75 -0.23 7.57
C ARG A 22 -1.60 0.19 8.77
N GLN A 23 -2.87 -0.22 8.82
CA GLN A 23 -3.74 0.05 9.98
C GLN A 23 -3.26 -0.66 11.24
N ARG A 24 -2.78 -1.91 11.13
CA ARG A 24 -2.14 -2.64 12.24
C ARG A 24 -0.81 -2.02 12.63
N ALA A 25 0.01 -1.59 11.66
CA ALA A 25 1.27 -0.91 11.93
C ALA A 25 1.04 0.45 12.59
N THR A 26 0.02 1.22 12.18
CA THR A 26 -0.35 2.48 12.84
C THR A 26 -0.97 2.25 14.22
N ALA A 27 -1.84 1.26 14.37
CA ALA A 27 -2.40 0.88 15.66
C ALA A 27 -1.33 0.28 16.60
N ALA A 28 -0.42 -0.54 16.08
CA ALA A 28 0.72 -1.06 16.82
C ALA A 28 1.73 0.04 17.18
N ALA A 29 2.00 0.98 16.25
CA ALA A 29 2.86 2.12 16.51
C ALA A 29 2.28 3.07 17.57
N VAL A 30 0.98 3.33 17.54
CA VAL A 30 0.28 4.11 18.59
C VAL A 30 0.28 3.37 19.93
N LYS A 31 0.04 2.06 19.93
CA LYS A 31 0.15 1.22 21.15
C LYS A 31 1.60 1.19 21.67
N GLU A 32 2.55 1.04 20.78
CA GLU A 32 3.97 1.01 21.17
C GLU A 32 4.48 2.39 21.60
N GLN A 33 4.03 3.46 20.97
CA GLN A 33 4.36 4.83 21.36
C GLN A 33 3.73 5.21 22.71
N ALA A 34 2.45 4.83 22.94
CA ALA A 34 1.80 4.97 24.24
C ALA A 34 2.46 4.09 25.32
N ARG A 35 2.93 2.88 24.95
CA ARG A 35 3.71 2.01 25.83
C ARG A 35 5.08 2.62 26.16
N ARG A 36 5.81 3.11 25.15
CA ARG A 36 7.11 3.77 25.36
C ARG A 36 7.00 5.08 26.13
N GLN A 37 5.93 5.87 25.92
CA GLN A 37 5.67 7.06 26.71
C GLN A 37 5.37 6.71 28.17
N ARG A 38 4.49 5.73 28.42
CA ARG A 38 4.21 5.25 29.79
C ARG A 38 5.44 4.61 30.43
N GLU A 39 6.28 3.94 29.65
CA GLU A 39 7.52 3.34 30.14
C GLU A 39 8.60 4.40 30.41
N ALA A 40 8.71 5.44 29.58
CA ALA A 40 9.57 6.58 29.79
C ALA A 40 9.14 7.44 31.00
N GLU A 41 7.84 7.66 31.17
CA GLU A 41 7.28 8.30 32.38
C GLU A 41 7.55 7.47 33.63
N ARG A 42 7.44 6.13 33.50
CA ARG A 42 7.73 5.16 34.58
C ARG A 42 9.21 5.18 34.98
N LEU A 43 10.11 5.18 33.97
CA LEU A 43 11.56 5.23 34.18
C LEU A 43 12.01 6.61 34.66
N GLY A 44 11.42 7.71 34.16
CA GLY A 44 11.68 9.07 34.60
C GLY A 44 11.28 9.29 36.05
N ALA A 45 10.08 8.85 36.44
CA ALA A 45 9.61 8.89 37.82
C ALA A 45 10.46 8.00 38.76
N GLN A 46 10.98 6.87 38.26
CA GLN A 46 11.85 5.98 39.00
C GLN A 46 13.27 6.59 39.19
N ALA A 47 13.79 7.28 38.18
CA ALA A 47 15.09 7.94 38.21
C ALA A 47 15.10 9.18 39.13
N GLU A 48 14.06 10.02 39.08
CA GLU A 48 13.95 11.20 39.98
C GLU A 48 13.87 10.81 41.45
N ARG A 49 13.24 9.70 41.75
CA ARG A 49 13.07 9.21 43.15
C ARG A 49 14.24 8.38 43.65
N SER A 50 15.06 7.80 42.76
CA SER A 50 16.30 7.12 43.14
C SER A 50 17.33 8.09 43.73
N ASN A 51 17.27 9.36 43.34
CA ASN A 51 18.16 10.43 43.84
C ASN A 51 17.75 10.99 45.21
N LYS A 52 16.55 10.66 45.69
CA LYS A 52 16.08 11.08 47.03
C LYS A 52 16.20 9.98 48.10
N ARG A 53 17.05 9.02 47.84
CA ARG A 53 17.16 7.75 48.57
C ARG A 53 17.83 7.78 49.96
N GLU A 54 17.91 8.85 50.65
CA GLU A 54 18.65 8.79 51.92
C GLU A 54 17.84 8.85 53.22
N THR A 55 16.53 8.77 53.18
CA THR A 55 15.76 8.82 54.42
C THR A 55 14.62 7.79 54.49
N VAL A 56 14.24 7.41 55.70
CA VAL A 56 13.25 6.37 56.09
C VAL A 56 11.86 6.51 55.46
N MET A 57 11.56 7.58 54.75
CA MET A 57 10.32 7.75 53.97
C MET A 57 10.25 6.85 52.72
N GLN A 58 11.35 6.22 52.32
CA GLN A 58 11.54 5.49 51.09
C GLN A 58 10.74 4.19 50.97
N GLU A 59 10.66 3.41 52.05
CA GLU A 59 9.94 2.14 52.01
C GLU A 59 8.42 2.34 51.77
N LYS A 60 7.88 3.40 52.37
CA LYS A 60 6.44 3.69 52.20
C LYS A 60 6.14 4.26 50.82
N GLU A 61 7.02 5.10 50.27
CA GLU A 61 6.91 5.62 48.90
C GLU A 61 7.13 4.51 47.86
N MET A 62 8.15 3.66 48.03
CA MET A 62 8.40 2.52 47.15
C MET A 62 7.20 1.55 47.11
N ARG A 63 6.60 1.30 48.27
CA ARG A 63 5.40 0.45 48.36
C ARG A 63 4.19 1.08 47.67
N GLN A 64 4.03 2.42 47.82
CA GLN A 64 2.96 3.13 47.11
C GLN A 64 3.20 3.16 45.61
N LEU A 65 4.42 3.34 45.15
CA LEU A 65 4.80 3.29 43.74
C LEU A 65 4.57 1.89 43.14
N HIS A 66 4.99 0.87 43.88
CA HIS A 66 4.73 -0.52 43.45
C HIS A 66 3.23 -0.81 43.33
N MET A 67 2.45 -0.39 44.33
CA MET A 67 1.00 -0.52 44.28
C MET A 67 0.37 0.25 43.11
N ALA A 68 0.83 1.49 42.86
CA ALA A 68 0.37 2.27 41.74
C ALA A 68 0.76 1.66 40.39
N ALA A 69 1.96 1.04 40.29
CA ALA A 69 2.38 0.32 39.11
C ALA A 69 1.52 -0.95 38.85
N GLN A 70 1.19 -1.68 39.91
CA GLN A 70 0.31 -2.85 39.80
C GLN A 70 -1.12 -2.46 39.42
N GLU A 71 -1.63 -1.35 39.98
CA GLU A 71 -2.95 -0.81 39.62
C GLU A 71 -2.98 -0.33 38.16
N ALA A 72 -1.92 0.33 37.68
CA ALA A 72 -1.79 0.74 36.28
C ALA A 72 -1.70 -0.49 35.34
N GLU A 73 -1.02 -1.55 35.74
CA GLU A 73 -0.96 -2.79 34.98
C GLU A 73 -2.33 -3.48 34.92
N VAL A 74 -3.08 -3.51 36.01
CA VAL A 74 -4.47 -4.00 36.03
C VAL A 74 -5.36 -3.20 35.09
N GLU A 75 -5.23 -1.86 35.07
CA GLU A 75 -5.99 -1.00 34.17
C GLU A 75 -5.65 -1.30 32.71
N ARG A 76 -4.36 -1.50 32.38
CA ARG A 76 -3.90 -1.91 31.05
C ARG A 76 -4.50 -3.24 30.62
N LEU A 77 -4.41 -4.27 31.47
CA LEU A 77 -4.94 -5.62 31.22
C LEU A 77 -6.47 -5.60 31.02
N ASN A 78 -7.18 -4.85 31.85
CA ASN A 78 -8.63 -4.69 31.70
C ASN A 78 -9.00 -3.92 30.44
N GLY A 79 -8.20 -2.92 30.06
CA GLY A 79 -8.38 -2.19 28.82
C GLY A 79 -8.19 -3.07 27.58
N GLU A 80 -7.16 -3.90 27.56
CA GLU A 80 -6.94 -4.88 26.49
C GLU A 80 -8.04 -5.93 26.41
N LEU A 81 -8.46 -6.46 27.58
CA LEU A 81 -9.57 -7.39 27.65
C LEU A 81 -10.88 -6.78 27.14
N ALA A 82 -11.17 -5.53 27.54
CA ALA A 82 -12.39 -4.85 27.12
C ALA A 82 -12.42 -4.63 25.59
N LEU A 83 -11.28 -4.25 24.99
CA LEU A 83 -11.18 -4.13 23.53
C LEU A 83 -11.42 -5.49 22.85
N HIS A 84 -10.79 -6.54 23.32
CA HIS A 84 -10.95 -7.89 22.74
C HIS A 84 -12.40 -8.39 22.86
N LEU A 85 -13.05 -8.17 24.01
CA LEU A 85 -14.45 -8.52 24.18
C LEU A 85 -15.37 -7.66 23.29
N ALA A 86 -15.07 -6.37 23.12
CA ALA A 86 -15.80 -5.49 22.23
C ALA A 86 -15.68 -5.90 20.76
N ASP A 87 -14.49 -6.34 20.31
CA ASP A 87 -14.29 -6.86 18.96
C ASP A 87 -15.17 -8.10 18.70
N ILE A 88 -15.35 -8.96 19.70
CA ILE A 88 -16.23 -10.14 19.64
C ILE A 88 -17.71 -9.73 19.61
N ASP A 89 -18.12 -8.89 20.55
CA ASP A 89 -19.51 -8.51 20.74
C ASP A 89 -20.03 -7.61 19.58
N ASN A 90 -19.16 -6.85 18.92
CA ASN A 90 -19.49 -5.90 17.84
C ASN A 90 -19.25 -6.44 16.43
N VAL A 91 -19.03 -7.73 16.24
CA VAL A 91 -18.74 -8.32 14.92
C VAL A 91 -19.77 -7.91 13.85
N LEU A 92 -21.06 -7.93 14.17
CA LEU A 92 -22.10 -7.53 13.24
C LEU A 92 -22.17 -6.00 13.08
N SER A 93 -22.19 -5.25 14.18
CA SER A 93 -22.35 -3.80 14.14
C SER A 93 -21.18 -3.10 13.42
N ALA A 94 -19.99 -3.66 13.49
CA ALA A 94 -18.80 -3.11 12.84
C ALA A 94 -18.90 -3.12 11.30
N THR A 95 -19.61 -4.09 10.71
CA THR A 95 -19.79 -4.12 9.25
C THR A 95 -20.91 -3.21 8.80
N LEU A 96 -21.95 -2.98 9.64
CA LEU A 96 -23.09 -2.13 9.27
C LEU A 96 -22.74 -0.65 9.06
N GLU A 97 -21.55 -0.22 9.46
CA GLU A 97 -21.02 1.13 9.24
C GLU A 97 -20.10 1.21 8.01
N VAL A 98 -19.85 0.09 7.33
CA VAL A 98 -18.91 -0.04 6.21
C VAL A 98 -19.68 -0.48 4.97
N ASP A 99 -19.41 0.10 3.84
CA ASP A 99 -19.91 -0.36 2.54
C ASP A 99 -19.04 -1.52 2.05
N ASP A 100 -19.58 -2.74 2.07
CA ASP A 100 -18.86 -3.96 1.66
C ASP A 100 -18.77 -4.11 0.12
N PHE A 101 -19.40 -3.21 -0.62
CA PHE A 101 -19.32 -3.20 -2.09
C PHE A 101 -17.91 -2.87 -2.56
N VAL A 102 -17.35 -3.73 -3.38
CA VAL A 102 -16.05 -3.50 -4.00
C VAL A 102 -16.25 -3.00 -5.45
N ASP A 103 -15.91 -1.74 -5.65
CA ASP A 103 -15.85 -1.16 -6.99
C ASP A 103 -14.58 -1.64 -7.71
N LEU A 104 -14.75 -2.53 -8.70
CA LEU A 104 -13.65 -3.09 -9.48
C LEU A 104 -12.85 -2.01 -10.23
N GLU A 105 -13.47 -0.85 -10.55
CA GLU A 105 -12.75 0.27 -11.18
C GLU A 105 -11.64 0.84 -10.29
N ARG A 106 -11.78 0.75 -8.96
CA ARG A 106 -10.74 1.18 -8.00
C ARG A 106 -9.52 0.27 -7.97
N LEU A 107 -9.63 -0.93 -8.51
CA LEU A 107 -8.51 -1.88 -8.62
C LEU A 107 -7.67 -1.63 -9.88
N ARG A 108 -8.11 -0.73 -10.79
CA ARG A 108 -7.35 -0.38 -12.00
C ARG A 108 -5.99 0.19 -11.64
N GLN A 109 -5.03 -0.27 -12.37
CA GLN A 109 -3.67 0.19 -12.25
C GLN A 109 -3.40 1.30 -13.26
N VAL A 110 -2.55 2.24 -12.86
CA VAL A 110 -2.02 3.30 -13.71
C VAL A 110 -0.50 3.27 -13.60
N VAL A 111 0.15 3.36 -14.75
CA VAL A 111 1.62 3.43 -14.80
C VAL A 111 2.05 4.88 -14.90
N GLU A 112 2.95 5.28 -14.02
CA GLU A 112 3.67 6.54 -14.15
C GLU A 112 5.00 6.31 -14.86
N HIS A 113 5.22 7.08 -15.94
CA HIS A 113 6.48 7.05 -16.66
C HIS A 113 7.39 8.15 -16.13
N PRO A 114 8.69 7.87 -15.87
CA PRO A 114 9.64 8.91 -15.54
C PRO A 114 9.77 9.88 -16.72
N PRO A 115 10.14 11.14 -16.49
CA PRO A 115 10.35 12.09 -17.57
C PRO A 115 11.46 11.61 -18.52
N PHE A 116 11.32 11.91 -19.80
CA PHE A 116 12.35 11.62 -20.78
C PHE A 116 13.60 12.48 -20.51
N GLU A 117 14.73 11.84 -20.31
CA GLU A 117 16.03 12.50 -20.13
C GLU A 117 17.01 12.01 -21.18
N SER A 118 17.76 12.95 -21.77
CA SER A 118 18.84 12.64 -22.70
C SER A 118 19.87 13.77 -22.69
N ARG A 119 21.14 13.39 -22.67
CA ARG A 119 22.24 14.35 -22.86
C ARG A 119 22.18 15.07 -24.20
N TYR A 120 21.50 14.46 -25.18
CA TYR A 120 21.35 15.00 -26.54
C TYR A 120 20.21 16.03 -26.67
N LEU A 121 19.50 16.35 -25.58
CA LEU A 121 18.56 17.49 -25.58
C LEU A 121 19.27 18.84 -25.69
N THR A 122 20.51 18.93 -25.21
CA THR A 122 21.33 20.14 -25.32
C THR A 122 21.76 20.34 -26.75
N PRO A 123 21.45 21.49 -27.37
CA PRO A 123 21.88 21.81 -28.74
C PRO A 123 23.40 21.92 -28.90
N VAL A 124 23.89 21.59 -30.07
CA VAL A 124 25.32 21.88 -30.41
C VAL A 124 25.53 23.41 -30.37
N PRO A 125 26.60 23.88 -29.71
CA PRO A 125 26.87 25.31 -29.64
C PRO A 125 26.93 26.00 -31.04
N ALA A 126 26.43 27.20 -31.10
CA ALA A 126 26.50 28.01 -32.35
C ALA A 126 27.96 28.26 -32.75
N LEU A 127 28.19 28.30 -34.07
CA LEU A 127 29.51 28.63 -34.59
C LEU A 127 29.91 30.06 -34.24
N VAL A 128 31.11 30.21 -33.73
CA VAL A 128 31.73 31.53 -33.59
C VAL A 128 32.45 31.83 -34.90
N PRO A 129 32.10 32.94 -35.58
CA PRO A 129 32.77 33.32 -36.83
C PRO A 129 34.29 33.51 -36.64
N ILE A 130 35.08 32.97 -37.56
CA ILE A 130 36.51 33.18 -37.57
C ILE A 130 36.76 34.60 -38.08
N ALA A 131 37.20 35.48 -37.18
CA ALA A 131 37.53 36.86 -37.57
C ALA A 131 38.77 36.89 -38.45
N ALA A 132 38.72 37.72 -39.45
CA ALA A 132 39.92 38.00 -40.26
C ALA A 132 40.95 38.76 -39.38
N PRO A 133 42.23 38.39 -39.47
CA PRO A 133 43.27 39.18 -38.82
C PRO A 133 43.30 40.59 -39.40
N PRO A 134 43.64 41.61 -38.61
CA PRO A 134 43.74 42.98 -39.11
C PRO A 134 44.83 43.06 -40.14
N GLU A 135 44.54 43.79 -41.21
CA GLU A 135 45.51 44.06 -42.30
C GLU A 135 46.66 44.89 -41.74
N PRO A 136 47.90 44.49 -41.98
CA PRO A 136 49.02 45.28 -41.55
C PRO A 136 49.08 46.62 -42.37
N VAL A 137 49.33 47.68 -41.66
CA VAL A 137 49.42 49.05 -42.25
C VAL A 137 50.88 49.43 -42.33
N PHE A 138 51.29 49.87 -43.50
CA PHE A 138 52.64 50.41 -43.65
C PHE A 138 52.81 51.75 -42.91
N VAL A 139 53.78 51.79 -41.98
CA VAL A 139 54.16 53.00 -41.27
C VAL A 139 55.54 53.45 -41.74
N GLU A 140 55.60 54.60 -42.45
CA GLU A 140 56.85 55.14 -42.91
C GLU A 140 57.67 55.65 -41.72
N PRO A 141 58.97 55.28 -41.65
CA PRO A 141 59.85 55.80 -40.60
C PRO A 141 59.99 57.31 -40.68
N GLU A 142 59.97 58.03 -39.62
CA GLU A 142 60.16 59.46 -39.57
C GLU A 142 61.56 59.85 -40.09
N PRO A 143 61.68 60.84 -40.92
CA PRO A 143 63.00 61.36 -41.36
C PRO A 143 63.74 61.95 -40.16
N ALA A 144 65.07 61.72 -40.10
CA ALA A 144 65.91 62.27 -39.05
C ALA A 144 65.84 63.81 -39.04
N ARG A 145 65.47 64.39 -37.89
CA ARG A 145 65.38 65.86 -37.67
C ARG A 145 66.67 66.36 -37.01
N GLY A 146 67.17 67.52 -37.41
CA GLY A 146 68.33 68.21 -36.81
C GLY A 146 69.63 68.05 -37.59
N VAL A 147 70.80 68.36 -36.96
CA VAL A 147 72.12 68.41 -37.56
C VAL A 147 72.58 67.12 -38.23
N GLY A 148 71.99 65.98 -37.85
CA GLY A 148 72.24 64.72 -38.51
C GLY A 148 71.66 64.54 -39.91
N ALA A 149 70.79 65.45 -40.37
CA ALA A 149 70.19 65.46 -41.70
C ALA A 149 71.15 65.94 -42.77
N MET A 150 72.19 66.72 -42.41
CA MET A 150 73.15 67.32 -43.38
C MET A 150 74.26 66.31 -43.78
N PHE A 151 74.60 65.30 -42.94
CA PHE A 151 75.64 64.34 -43.33
C PHE A 151 75.07 62.92 -43.44
N GLY A 152 74.57 62.59 -44.59
CA GLY A 152 74.14 61.20 -44.95
C GLY A 152 72.74 60.79 -44.46
N GLY A 153 71.89 61.75 -43.90
CA GLY A 153 70.56 61.47 -43.33
C GLY A 153 69.58 60.96 -44.40
N LYS A 154 69.67 61.42 -45.63
CA LYS A 154 68.85 60.97 -46.76
C LYS A 154 69.08 59.50 -47.10
N LYS A 155 70.34 59.01 -47.04
CA LYS A 155 70.69 57.62 -47.34
C LYS A 155 70.23 56.70 -46.25
N LYS A 156 70.47 57.09 -45.00
CA LYS A 156 70.00 56.32 -43.85
C LYS A 156 68.44 56.24 -43.75
N HIS A 157 67.78 57.35 -44.12
CA HIS A 157 66.30 57.32 -44.19
C HIS A 157 65.80 56.43 -45.31
N ALA A 158 66.40 56.47 -46.50
CA ALA A 158 66.03 55.54 -47.58
C ALA A 158 66.29 54.11 -47.25
N GLU A 159 67.42 53.81 -46.57
CA GLU A 159 67.69 52.46 -46.05
C GLU A 159 66.66 51.99 -45.00
N ALA A 160 66.25 52.92 -44.09
CA ALA A 160 65.20 52.59 -43.08
C ALA A 160 63.82 52.39 -43.72
N VAL A 161 63.46 53.20 -44.74
CA VAL A 161 62.23 53.03 -45.54
C VAL A 161 62.24 51.69 -46.29
N ALA A 162 63.38 51.37 -46.96
CA ALA A 162 63.51 50.06 -47.62
C ALA A 162 63.39 48.84 -46.64
N ALA A 163 64.00 48.96 -45.46
CA ALA A 163 63.83 47.92 -44.43
C ALA A 163 62.42 47.81 -43.93
N ALA A 164 61.75 48.94 -43.67
CA ALA A 164 60.32 48.94 -43.25
C ALA A 164 59.41 48.40 -44.34
N GLN A 165 59.70 48.73 -45.67
CA GLN A 165 58.96 48.14 -46.79
C GLN A 165 59.14 46.60 -46.86
N ALA A 166 60.36 46.11 -46.66
CA ALA A 166 60.61 44.67 -46.67
C ALA A 166 59.87 43.94 -45.54
N VAL A 167 59.87 44.53 -44.31
CA VAL A 167 59.13 44.00 -43.18
C VAL A 167 57.63 44.04 -43.47
N PHE A 168 57.10 45.14 -43.95
CA PHE A 168 55.71 45.29 -44.36
C PHE A 168 55.29 44.24 -45.40
N ALA A 169 56.11 44.10 -46.47
CA ALA A 169 55.84 43.15 -47.55
C ALA A 169 55.75 41.67 -46.96
N HIS A 170 56.65 41.36 -46.04
CA HIS A 170 56.62 40.05 -45.37
C HIS A 170 55.35 39.88 -44.50
N GLN A 171 55.03 40.87 -43.67
CA GLN A 171 53.83 40.87 -42.88
C GLN A 171 52.54 40.82 -43.70
N HIS A 172 52.49 41.59 -44.80
CA HIS A 172 51.34 41.58 -45.68
C HIS A 172 51.18 40.24 -46.42
N ALA A 173 52.27 39.61 -46.84
CA ALA A 173 52.24 38.28 -47.43
C ALA A 173 51.73 37.21 -46.40
N GLN A 174 52.18 37.30 -45.13
CA GLN A 174 51.65 36.42 -44.04
C GLN A 174 50.16 36.67 -43.78
N TRP A 175 49.75 37.96 -43.80
CA TRP A 175 48.33 38.29 -43.62
C TRP A 175 47.48 37.74 -44.75
N GLN A 176 47.95 37.93 -46.05
CA GLN A 176 47.26 37.37 -47.22
C GLN A 176 47.10 35.86 -47.14
N GLN A 177 48.13 35.12 -46.71
CA GLN A 177 48.06 33.69 -46.52
C GLN A 177 47.05 33.30 -45.38
N ALA A 178 47.08 34.05 -44.26
CA ALA A 178 46.16 33.81 -43.12
C ALA A 178 44.73 34.15 -43.55
N ALA A 179 44.49 35.24 -44.28
CA ALA A 179 43.15 35.61 -44.74
C ALA A 179 42.62 34.60 -45.78
N ALA A 180 43.49 34.18 -46.75
CA ALA A 180 43.11 33.12 -47.69
C ALA A 180 42.77 31.77 -47.10
N ALA A 181 43.31 31.46 -45.89
CA ALA A 181 43.01 30.23 -45.18
C ALA A 181 41.65 30.24 -44.46
N ILE A 182 41.03 31.41 -44.23
CA ILE A 182 39.78 31.55 -43.47
C ILE A 182 38.63 30.78 -44.12
N PRO A 183 38.34 30.85 -45.42
CA PRO A 183 37.22 30.11 -46.01
C PRO A 183 37.33 28.60 -45.81
N MET A 184 38.53 28.05 -45.94
CA MET A 184 38.76 26.62 -45.70
C MET A 184 38.53 26.25 -44.22
N ARG A 185 38.95 27.08 -43.29
CA ARG A 185 38.72 26.89 -41.85
C ARG A 185 37.24 27.01 -41.52
N GLN A 186 36.52 27.95 -42.11
CA GLN A 186 35.08 28.09 -41.93
C GLN A 186 34.33 26.87 -42.48
N LEU A 187 34.70 26.36 -43.65
CA LEU A 187 34.12 25.14 -44.21
C LEU A 187 34.39 23.92 -43.33
N ALA A 188 35.59 23.79 -42.80
CA ALA A 188 35.94 22.71 -41.85
C ALA A 188 35.08 22.83 -40.57
N GLN A 189 34.94 24.04 -40.04
CA GLN A 189 34.13 24.30 -38.85
C GLN A 189 32.65 23.96 -39.07
N LEU A 190 32.08 24.35 -40.22
CA LEU A 190 30.71 23.99 -40.64
C LEU A 190 30.54 22.48 -40.78
N SER A 191 31.52 21.80 -41.38
CA SER A 191 31.50 20.36 -41.54
C SER A 191 31.49 19.63 -40.15
N GLU A 192 32.35 20.05 -39.25
CA GLU A 192 32.41 19.46 -37.90
C GLU A 192 31.13 19.75 -37.10
N GLN A 193 30.55 20.95 -37.19
CA GLN A 193 29.29 21.24 -36.56
C GLN A 193 28.15 20.39 -37.13
N SER A 194 28.11 20.24 -38.49
CA SER A 194 27.09 19.39 -39.13
C SER A 194 27.20 17.93 -38.66
N LYS A 195 28.42 17.38 -38.56
CA LYS A 195 28.65 16.03 -38.02
C LYS A 195 28.25 15.93 -36.58
N ALA A 196 28.58 16.92 -35.75
CA ALA A 196 28.21 16.96 -34.34
C ALA A 196 26.67 16.99 -34.17
N GLU A 197 25.98 17.81 -34.99
CA GLU A 197 24.51 17.88 -34.97
C GLU A 197 23.86 16.57 -35.46
N GLN A 198 24.39 15.93 -36.50
CA GLN A 198 23.92 14.60 -36.94
C GLN A 198 24.10 13.54 -35.85
N THR A 199 25.26 13.55 -35.18
CA THR A 199 25.52 12.64 -34.07
C THR A 199 24.56 12.89 -32.91
N ARG A 200 24.32 14.16 -32.59
CA ARG A 200 23.35 14.56 -31.56
C ARG A 200 21.94 14.07 -31.89
N GLN A 201 21.47 14.30 -33.13
CA GLN A 201 20.14 13.86 -33.56
C GLN A 201 19.98 12.35 -33.57
N ALA A 202 20.99 11.63 -34.05
CA ALA A 202 21.00 10.16 -34.04
C ALA A 202 20.97 9.61 -32.60
N GLY A 203 21.77 10.21 -31.70
CA GLY A 203 21.78 9.85 -30.29
C GLY A 203 20.43 10.13 -29.59
N LEU A 204 19.83 11.30 -29.87
CA LEU A 204 18.52 11.68 -29.38
C LEU A 204 17.43 10.71 -29.86
N ALA A 205 17.44 10.35 -31.14
CA ALA A 205 16.49 9.38 -31.69
C ALA A 205 16.64 7.99 -31.06
N SER A 206 17.88 7.53 -30.81
CA SER A 206 18.17 6.28 -30.15
C SER A 206 17.70 6.27 -28.69
N ASP A 207 17.98 7.36 -27.94
CA ASP A 207 17.53 7.47 -26.55
C ASP A 207 16.01 7.53 -26.46
N ARG A 208 15.36 8.23 -27.41
CA ARG A 208 13.91 8.30 -27.50
C ARG A 208 13.29 6.94 -27.76
N ALA A 209 13.80 6.19 -28.72
CA ALA A 209 13.30 4.86 -29.06
C ALA A 209 13.44 3.90 -27.86
N ARG A 210 14.57 3.98 -27.12
CA ARG A 210 14.78 3.19 -25.91
C ARG A 210 13.80 3.56 -24.81
N TYR A 211 13.56 4.84 -24.60
CA TYR A 211 12.59 5.32 -23.62
C TYR A 211 11.17 4.86 -23.96
N ASP A 212 10.75 4.99 -25.23
CA ASP A 212 9.41 4.59 -25.68
C ASP A 212 9.22 3.06 -25.52
N GLU A 213 10.25 2.26 -25.82
CA GLU A 213 10.22 0.80 -25.57
C GLU A 213 10.10 0.48 -24.08
N GLN A 214 10.84 1.17 -23.21
CA GLN A 214 10.74 0.99 -21.76
C GLN A 214 9.35 1.40 -21.22
N CYS A 215 8.76 2.46 -21.76
CA CYS A 215 7.40 2.86 -21.42
C CYS A 215 6.39 1.78 -21.85
N ALA A 216 6.50 1.28 -23.07
CA ALA A 216 5.64 0.21 -23.57
C ALA A 216 5.76 -1.08 -22.75
N GLN A 217 6.99 -1.45 -22.35
CA GLN A 217 7.22 -2.64 -21.49
C GLN A 217 6.57 -2.50 -20.10
N ARG A 218 6.55 -1.29 -19.51
CA ARG A 218 5.85 -1.03 -18.24
C ARG A 218 4.35 -0.99 -18.40
N GLN A 219 3.86 -0.48 -19.53
CA GLN A 219 2.44 -0.32 -19.81
C GLN A 219 1.73 -1.67 -20.04
N ARG A 220 2.37 -2.60 -20.78
CA ARG A 220 1.77 -3.91 -21.11
C ARG A 220 1.16 -4.67 -19.95
N PRO A 221 1.87 -4.93 -18.82
CA PRO A 221 1.28 -5.68 -17.70
C PRO A 221 0.09 -4.94 -17.06
N VAL A 222 0.11 -3.61 -17.06
CA VAL A 222 -1.00 -2.80 -16.56
C VAL A 222 -2.21 -2.93 -17.48
N ASP A 223 -2.02 -2.87 -18.79
CA ASP A 223 -3.09 -3.04 -19.76
C ASP A 223 -3.70 -4.45 -19.68
N GLU A 224 -2.86 -5.48 -19.54
CA GLU A 224 -3.31 -6.88 -19.35
C GLU A 224 -4.13 -7.03 -18.06
N THR A 225 -3.68 -6.43 -16.95
CA THR A 225 -4.40 -6.45 -15.69
C THR A 225 -5.74 -5.73 -15.80
N ASN A 226 -5.76 -4.55 -16.39
CA ASN A 226 -6.98 -3.77 -16.55
C ASN A 226 -7.98 -4.46 -17.51
N ALA A 227 -7.49 -5.09 -18.58
CA ALA A 227 -8.34 -5.89 -19.49
C ALA A 227 -8.97 -7.10 -18.77
N SER A 228 -8.23 -7.75 -17.88
CA SER A 228 -8.77 -8.84 -17.07
C SER A 228 -9.82 -8.36 -16.04
N LEU A 229 -9.68 -7.13 -15.49
CA LEU A 229 -10.73 -6.51 -14.69
C LEU A 229 -11.99 -6.22 -15.49
N ASP A 230 -11.85 -5.77 -16.73
CA ASP A 230 -13.00 -5.55 -17.64
C ASP A 230 -13.74 -6.86 -17.95
N GLU A 231 -12.98 -7.95 -18.16
CA GLU A 231 -13.54 -9.29 -18.36
C GLU A 231 -14.29 -9.76 -17.11
N LEU A 232 -13.68 -9.63 -15.91
CA LEU A 232 -14.32 -9.97 -14.63
C LEU A 232 -15.62 -9.19 -14.43
N ALA A 233 -15.60 -7.87 -14.64
CA ALA A 233 -16.79 -7.02 -14.49
C ALA A 233 -17.90 -7.38 -15.49
N ALA A 234 -17.55 -7.77 -16.71
CA ALA A 234 -18.52 -8.22 -17.72
C ALA A 234 -19.13 -9.56 -17.34
N ASP A 235 -18.31 -10.50 -16.86
CA ASP A 235 -18.72 -11.85 -16.48
C ASP A 235 -19.56 -11.84 -15.20
N LEU A 236 -19.21 -10.99 -14.24
CA LEU A 236 -20.00 -10.77 -13.03
C LEU A 236 -21.43 -10.29 -13.37
N ARG A 237 -21.56 -9.32 -14.28
CA ARG A 237 -22.87 -8.83 -14.74
C ARG A 237 -23.70 -9.91 -15.42
N ARG A 238 -23.08 -10.92 -16.02
CA ARG A 238 -23.74 -12.08 -16.66
C ARG A 238 -24.05 -13.19 -15.66
N GLY A 239 -23.58 -13.09 -14.41
CA GLY A 239 -23.74 -14.10 -13.39
C GLY A 239 -22.94 -15.38 -13.69
N ILE A 240 -21.78 -15.25 -14.33
CA ILE A 240 -20.89 -16.40 -14.59
C ILE A 240 -20.34 -16.87 -13.23
N PRO A 241 -20.48 -18.17 -12.88
CA PRO A 241 -20.12 -18.67 -11.55
C PRO A 241 -18.72 -18.27 -11.10
N ASP A 242 -17.79 -18.46 -11.98
CA ASP A 242 -16.40 -18.19 -11.73
C ASP A 242 -16.12 -16.71 -11.42
N ALA A 243 -16.85 -15.80 -12.06
CA ALA A 243 -16.71 -14.37 -11.83
C ALA A 243 -17.41 -13.93 -10.54
N VAL A 244 -18.56 -14.54 -10.21
CA VAL A 244 -19.24 -14.31 -8.94
C VAL A 244 -18.37 -14.78 -7.77
N GLU A 245 -17.78 -15.97 -7.87
CA GLU A 245 -16.89 -16.52 -6.86
C GLU A 245 -15.61 -15.68 -6.70
N GLU A 246 -15.01 -15.22 -7.81
CA GLU A 246 -13.85 -14.34 -7.77
C GLU A 246 -14.17 -12.98 -7.12
N TYR A 247 -15.31 -12.37 -7.46
CA TYR A 247 -15.76 -11.14 -6.84
C TYR A 247 -15.99 -11.31 -5.33
N LEU A 248 -16.68 -12.37 -4.92
CA LEU A 248 -16.88 -12.67 -3.49
C LEU A 248 -15.56 -12.93 -2.76
N SER A 249 -14.57 -13.52 -3.44
CA SER A 249 -13.23 -13.69 -2.86
C SER A 249 -12.56 -12.32 -2.54
N ILE A 250 -12.80 -11.33 -3.39
CA ILE A 250 -12.35 -9.96 -3.15
C ILE A 250 -13.09 -9.34 -1.95
N VAL A 251 -14.42 -9.48 -1.92
CA VAL A 251 -15.27 -8.98 -0.82
C VAL A 251 -14.85 -9.59 0.51
N PHE A 252 -14.81 -10.90 0.63
CA PHE A 252 -14.39 -11.59 1.86
C PHE A 252 -12.93 -11.32 2.23
N GLY A 253 -12.06 -11.08 1.23
CA GLY A 253 -10.68 -10.66 1.46
C GLY A 253 -10.58 -9.29 2.14
N ASN A 254 -11.57 -8.43 1.97
CA ASN A 254 -11.64 -7.10 2.59
C ASN A 254 -12.30 -7.13 3.98
N SER A 255 -13.07 -8.18 4.31
CA SER A 255 -13.71 -8.31 5.62
C SER A 255 -12.68 -8.36 6.74
N VAL A 256 -12.90 -7.57 7.79
CA VAL A 256 -11.98 -7.48 8.93
C VAL A 256 -12.50 -8.33 10.08
N TYR A 257 -11.77 -9.41 10.37
CA TYR A 257 -11.95 -10.27 11.54
C TYR A 257 -10.68 -10.33 12.38
N PRO A 258 -10.74 -10.74 13.66
CA PRO A 258 -9.54 -11.08 14.42
C PRO A 258 -8.66 -12.07 13.66
N ALA A 259 -7.35 -11.88 13.71
CA ALA A 259 -6.41 -12.62 12.86
C ALA A 259 -6.39 -14.14 13.15
N GLU A 260 -6.78 -14.50 14.36
CA GLU A 260 -6.81 -15.89 14.85
C GLU A 260 -8.05 -16.65 14.39
N TRP A 261 -9.08 -15.94 13.86
CA TRP A 261 -10.32 -16.59 13.46
C TRP A 261 -10.22 -17.21 12.08
N PRO A 262 -10.93 -18.35 11.84
CA PRO A 262 -10.94 -19.00 10.55
C PRO A 262 -11.70 -18.15 9.52
N TRP A 263 -10.97 -17.48 8.64
CA TRP A 263 -11.50 -16.61 7.60
C TRP A 263 -10.58 -16.60 6.37
N PRO A 264 -11.07 -16.52 5.12
CA PRO A 264 -12.48 -16.43 4.67
C PRO A 264 -13.22 -17.77 4.71
N PRO A 265 -14.57 -17.75 4.59
CA PRO A 265 -15.37 -18.98 4.48
C PRO A 265 -15.12 -19.69 3.15
N ALA A 266 -15.45 -20.97 3.07
CA ALA A 266 -15.59 -21.66 1.78
C ALA A 266 -16.98 -21.38 1.19
N TYR A 267 -17.07 -21.26 -0.12
CA TYR A 267 -18.35 -20.99 -0.80
C TYR A 267 -18.35 -21.52 -2.23
N ARG A 268 -19.56 -21.72 -2.77
CA ARG A 268 -19.81 -22.10 -4.15
C ARG A 268 -21.08 -21.44 -4.66
N TYR A 269 -21.02 -20.90 -5.87
CA TYR A 269 -22.16 -20.31 -6.54
C TYR A 269 -22.73 -21.24 -7.63
N ASP A 270 -24.05 -21.45 -7.60
CA ASP A 270 -24.82 -22.19 -8.61
C ASP A 270 -25.60 -21.18 -9.45
N ALA A 271 -25.22 -21.01 -10.72
CA ALA A 271 -25.86 -20.07 -11.63
C ALA A 271 -27.28 -20.45 -12.04
N ASP A 272 -27.61 -21.75 -12.06
CA ASP A 272 -28.93 -22.22 -12.47
C ASP A 272 -29.99 -21.85 -11.43
N THR A 273 -29.65 -21.98 -10.15
CA THR A 273 -30.52 -21.63 -9.02
C THR A 273 -30.27 -20.24 -8.49
N LYS A 274 -29.17 -19.58 -8.88
CA LYS A 274 -28.65 -18.35 -8.30
C LYS A 274 -28.46 -18.44 -6.79
N GLU A 275 -28.08 -19.61 -6.31
CA GLU A 275 -27.84 -19.90 -4.92
C GLU A 275 -26.35 -19.85 -4.59
N LEU A 276 -25.99 -19.17 -3.52
CA LEU A 276 -24.66 -19.20 -2.94
C LEU A 276 -24.67 -20.11 -1.71
N SER A 277 -23.90 -21.20 -1.78
CA SER A 277 -23.66 -22.07 -0.63
C SER A 277 -22.41 -21.60 0.10
N ILE A 278 -22.49 -21.43 1.43
CA ILE A 278 -21.39 -20.93 2.28
C ILE A 278 -21.15 -21.91 3.43
N ASP A 279 -19.89 -22.33 3.58
CA ASP A 279 -19.41 -23.07 4.75
C ASP A 279 -18.59 -22.13 5.62
N LEU A 280 -19.21 -21.63 6.70
CA LEU A 280 -18.60 -20.69 7.64
C LEU A 280 -17.97 -21.46 8.82
N GLN A 281 -16.74 -21.12 9.16
CA GLN A 281 -16.09 -21.67 10.34
C GLN A 281 -16.08 -20.64 11.48
N PHE A 282 -16.49 -21.07 12.67
CA PHE A 282 -16.38 -20.24 13.87
C PHE A 282 -15.13 -20.60 14.66
N PRO A 283 -14.56 -19.65 15.41
CA PRO A 283 -13.53 -19.96 16.38
C PRO A 283 -14.07 -20.94 17.43
N ALA A 284 -13.21 -21.81 17.94
CA ALA A 284 -13.62 -22.74 18.98
C ALA A 284 -13.96 -21.98 20.28
N PRO A 285 -14.92 -22.49 21.12
CA PRO A 285 -15.28 -21.84 22.37
C PRO A 285 -14.11 -21.54 23.30
N GLY A 286 -13.07 -22.39 23.28
CA GLY A 286 -11.87 -22.23 24.11
C GLY A 286 -10.90 -21.15 23.60
N GLU A 287 -11.12 -20.62 22.40
CA GLU A 287 -10.32 -19.52 21.82
C GLU A 287 -10.83 -18.13 22.25
N LEU A 288 -12.02 -18.08 22.84
CA LEU A 288 -12.58 -16.85 23.38
C LEU A 288 -12.04 -16.56 24.79
N PRO A 289 -11.87 -15.27 25.15
CA PRO A 289 -11.45 -14.91 26.50
C PRO A 289 -12.43 -15.44 27.58
N THR A 290 -11.91 -16.14 28.57
CA THR A 290 -12.69 -16.62 29.72
C THR A 290 -12.63 -15.68 30.91
N VAL A 291 -11.66 -14.78 30.92
CA VAL A 291 -11.48 -13.78 31.98
C VAL A 291 -12.54 -12.68 31.85
N ARG A 292 -13.14 -12.33 33.00
CA ARG A 292 -14.08 -11.24 33.16
C ARG A 292 -13.39 -9.93 33.53
N GLN A 293 -12.41 -10.03 34.48
CA GLN A 293 -11.72 -8.84 35.00
C GLN A 293 -10.42 -9.26 35.71
N PHE A 294 -9.41 -8.42 35.59
CA PHE A 294 -8.20 -8.47 36.40
C PHE A 294 -8.36 -7.56 37.63
N LYS A 295 -7.79 -7.96 38.78
CA LYS A 295 -7.78 -7.20 40.03
C LYS A 295 -6.43 -7.32 40.71
N TYR A 296 -5.95 -6.23 41.29
CA TYR A 296 -4.79 -6.28 42.17
C TYR A 296 -5.16 -6.62 43.59
N ALA A 297 -4.70 -7.78 44.05
CA ALA A 297 -4.88 -8.27 45.45
C ALA A 297 -3.75 -7.71 46.32
N ARG A 298 -3.96 -6.54 46.91
CA ARG A 298 -2.95 -5.84 47.73
C ARG A 298 -2.40 -6.66 48.88
N ALA A 299 -3.19 -7.63 49.39
CA ALA A 299 -2.78 -8.49 50.53
C ALA A 299 -1.65 -9.46 50.14
N ASN A 300 -1.68 -9.97 48.92
CA ASN A 300 -0.74 -10.96 48.39
C ASN A 300 0.24 -10.39 47.36
N ASP A 301 0.08 -9.12 47.02
CA ASP A 301 0.87 -8.45 45.97
C ASP A 301 0.78 -9.15 44.60
N GLU A 302 -0.42 -9.63 44.25
CA GLU A 302 -0.65 -10.39 43.03
C GLU A 302 -1.78 -9.80 42.19
N ILE A 303 -1.65 -9.86 40.86
CA ILE A 303 -2.76 -9.61 39.94
C ILE A 303 -3.50 -10.89 39.73
N THR A 304 -4.76 -10.89 40.09
CA THR A 304 -5.66 -12.05 39.98
C THR A 304 -6.66 -11.84 38.86
N ALA A 305 -6.97 -12.90 38.12
CA ALA A 305 -8.05 -12.92 37.14
C ALA A 305 -9.33 -13.45 37.77
N THR A 306 -10.45 -12.80 37.49
CA THR A 306 -11.77 -13.31 37.80
C THR A 306 -12.38 -13.87 36.53
N GLU A 307 -12.76 -15.13 36.52
CA GLU A 307 -13.35 -15.78 35.36
C GLU A 307 -14.79 -15.31 35.13
N GLN A 308 -15.20 -15.34 33.89
CA GLN A 308 -16.60 -15.21 33.50
C GLN A 308 -17.40 -16.42 34.01
N THR A 309 -18.66 -16.20 34.35
CA THR A 309 -19.56 -17.31 34.64
C THR A 309 -19.80 -18.15 33.38
N GLN A 310 -20.11 -19.42 33.55
CA GLN A 310 -20.46 -20.29 32.43
C GLN A 310 -21.63 -19.75 31.59
N LYS A 311 -22.54 -19.01 32.24
CA LYS A 311 -23.65 -18.35 31.53
C LYS A 311 -23.13 -17.25 30.63
N GLU A 312 -22.27 -16.37 31.14
CA GLU A 312 -21.66 -15.29 30.35
C GLU A 312 -20.89 -15.84 29.14
N GLN A 313 -20.08 -16.89 29.32
CA GLN A 313 -19.34 -17.54 28.23
C GLN A 313 -20.28 -18.12 27.15
N ARG A 314 -21.34 -18.83 27.59
CA ARG A 314 -22.34 -19.40 26.67
C ARG A 314 -23.10 -18.34 25.90
N ASP A 315 -23.56 -17.29 26.58
CA ASP A 315 -24.35 -16.22 25.99
C ASP A 315 -23.48 -15.45 24.96
N ARG A 316 -22.21 -15.13 25.28
CA ARG A 316 -21.29 -14.49 24.37
C ARG A 316 -20.98 -15.33 23.13
N TYR A 317 -20.71 -16.62 23.34
CA TYR A 317 -20.45 -17.52 22.21
C TYR A 317 -21.68 -17.68 21.30
N ALA A 318 -22.87 -17.78 21.86
CA ALA A 318 -24.11 -17.80 21.11
C ALA A 318 -24.32 -16.47 20.33
N GLY A 319 -24.01 -15.35 20.96
CA GLY A 319 -24.02 -14.03 20.31
C GLY A 319 -23.05 -13.97 19.13
N LEU A 320 -21.82 -14.45 19.32
CA LEU A 320 -20.81 -14.50 18.26
C LEU A 320 -21.30 -15.32 17.05
N VAL A 321 -21.82 -16.55 17.29
CA VAL A 321 -22.36 -17.41 16.20
C VAL A 321 -23.46 -16.67 15.43
N ASN A 322 -24.39 -16.03 16.13
CA ASN A 322 -25.49 -15.31 15.51
C ASN A 322 -24.99 -14.08 14.72
N ASN A 323 -24.10 -13.29 15.31
CA ASN A 323 -23.56 -12.09 14.71
C ASN A 323 -22.71 -12.38 13.46
N MET A 324 -21.81 -13.37 13.51
CA MET A 324 -21.00 -13.77 12.36
C MET A 324 -21.88 -14.30 11.22
N THR A 325 -22.91 -15.09 11.54
CA THR A 325 -23.84 -15.62 10.53
C THR A 325 -24.56 -14.48 9.81
N LEU A 326 -25.14 -13.52 10.54
CA LEU A 326 -25.84 -12.38 9.93
C LEU A 326 -24.90 -11.45 9.18
N ARG A 327 -23.70 -11.23 9.70
CA ARG A 327 -22.67 -10.44 9.04
C ARG A 327 -22.30 -11.04 7.69
N THR A 328 -22.05 -12.36 7.63
CA THR A 328 -21.70 -13.03 6.37
C THR A 328 -22.81 -12.90 5.33
N LEU A 329 -24.07 -13.05 5.74
CA LEU A 329 -25.21 -12.83 4.84
C LEU A 329 -25.29 -11.38 4.36
N HIS A 330 -25.06 -10.41 5.23
CA HIS A 330 -25.09 -8.99 4.92
C HIS A 330 -23.99 -8.61 3.93
N GLU A 331 -22.74 -8.98 4.19
CA GLU A 331 -21.59 -8.70 3.32
C GLU A 331 -21.80 -9.19 1.89
N VAL A 332 -22.41 -10.37 1.71
CA VAL A 332 -22.72 -10.90 0.39
C VAL A 332 -23.77 -10.05 -0.33
N TRP A 333 -24.90 -9.75 0.32
CA TRP A 333 -25.97 -9.04 -0.39
C TRP A 333 -25.71 -7.56 -0.56
N GLU A 334 -25.01 -6.92 0.38
CA GLU A 334 -24.60 -5.52 0.21
C GLU A 334 -23.61 -5.36 -0.94
N SER A 335 -22.69 -6.31 -1.07
CA SER A 335 -21.69 -6.29 -2.15
C SER A 335 -22.28 -6.68 -3.51
N ASP A 336 -23.28 -7.57 -3.56
CA ASP A 336 -23.91 -8.04 -4.82
C ASP A 336 -24.99 -7.07 -5.32
N ARG A 337 -24.62 -5.85 -5.66
CA ARG A 337 -25.54 -4.83 -6.22
C ARG A 337 -26.10 -5.22 -7.57
N GLY A 338 -25.44 -6.13 -8.26
CA GLY A 338 -25.87 -6.67 -9.56
C GLY A 338 -27.01 -7.67 -9.47
N GLY A 339 -27.29 -8.22 -8.27
CA GLY A 339 -28.34 -9.21 -8.05
C GLY A 339 -28.04 -10.57 -8.66
N ALA A 340 -26.78 -10.96 -8.69
CA ALA A 340 -26.37 -12.30 -9.14
C ALA A 340 -26.86 -13.38 -8.18
N VAL A 341 -26.78 -13.14 -6.86
CA VAL A 341 -27.20 -14.06 -5.79
C VAL A 341 -28.65 -13.80 -5.41
N SER A 342 -29.53 -14.79 -5.54
CA SER A 342 -30.95 -14.72 -5.16
C SER A 342 -31.22 -15.35 -3.79
N SER A 343 -30.45 -16.38 -3.43
CA SER A 343 -30.55 -17.07 -2.15
C SER A 343 -29.17 -17.46 -1.64
N ILE A 344 -29.05 -17.58 -0.31
CA ILE A 344 -27.83 -18.05 0.35
C ILE A 344 -28.21 -19.24 1.24
N SER A 345 -27.48 -20.35 1.09
CA SER A 345 -27.49 -21.48 1.99
C SER A 345 -26.19 -21.48 2.80
N LEU A 346 -26.27 -21.16 4.10
CA LEU A 346 -25.09 -21.06 4.96
C LEU A 346 -25.15 -22.17 6.03
N VAL A 347 -24.04 -22.90 6.16
CA VAL A 347 -23.76 -23.81 7.27
C VAL A 347 -22.58 -23.27 8.06
N GLY A 348 -22.79 -23.05 9.34
CA GLY A 348 -21.73 -22.60 10.24
C GLY A 348 -21.29 -23.73 11.18
N SER A 349 -20.00 -24.02 11.17
CA SER A 349 -19.40 -25.16 11.90
C SER A 349 -18.21 -24.74 12.74
N VAL A 350 -17.88 -25.57 13.72
CA VAL A 350 -16.71 -25.43 14.58
C VAL A 350 -15.80 -26.62 14.40
N SER A 351 -14.52 -26.35 14.12
CA SER A 351 -13.48 -27.40 14.12
C SER A 351 -12.99 -27.64 15.55
N HIS A 352 -12.96 -28.90 15.96
CA HIS A 352 -12.46 -29.24 17.30
C HIS A 352 -11.97 -30.70 17.32
N VAL A 353 -11.22 -31.05 18.36
CA VAL A 353 -10.85 -32.45 18.60
C VAL A 353 -11.99 -33.14 19.33
N ASP A 354 -12.55 -34.19 18.76
CA ASP A 354 -13.56 -35.02 19.42
C ASP A 354 -12.94 -35.71 20.66
N PRO A 355 -13.42 -35.41 21.86
CA PRO A 355 -12.85 -35.99 23.08
C PRO A 355 -13.04 -37.51 23.22
N ALA A 356 -13.95 -38.10 22.46
CA ALA A 356 -14.19 -39.56 22.50
C ALA A 356 -13.22 -40.30 21.57
N THR A 357 -12.83 -39.71 20.46
CA THR A 357 -12.01 -40.37 19.43
C THR A 357 -10.60 -39.79 19.28
N GLY A 358 -10.37 -38.58 19.81
CA GLY A 358 -9.13 -37.83 19.66
C GLY A 358 -8.85 -37.38 18.20
N LYS A 359 -9.87 -37.37 17.34
CA LYS A 359 -9.76 -36.97 15.93
C LYS A 359 -10.33 -35.59 15.72
N ASP A 360 -9.75 -34.86 14.77
CA ASP A 360 -10.33 -33.61 14.31
C ASP A 360 -11.69 -33.86 13.68
N THR A 361 -12.66 -33.08 14.09
CA THR A 361 -14.05 -33.16 13.64
C THR A 361 -14.64 -31.77 13.46
N MET A 362 -15.65 -31.68 12.60
CA MET A 362 -16.43 -30.46 12.36
C MET A 362 -17.84 -30.66 12.93
N THR A 363 -18.28 -29.73 13.78
CA THR A 363 -19.65 -29.76 14.32
C THR A 363 -20.43 -28.56 13.80
N ALA A 364 -21.48 -28.80 13.01
CA ALA A 364 -22.41 -27.78 12.57
C ALA A 364 -23.25 -27.25 13.74
N VAL A 365 -23.23 -25.94 13.95
CA VAL A 365 -23.91 -25.25 15.05
C VAL A 365 -24.99 -24.28 14.60
N VAL A 366 -24.96 -23.85 13.32
CA VAL A 366 -26.00 -23.05 12.69
C VAL A 366 -26.19 -23.46 11.24
N ALA A 367 -27.40 -23.40 10.75
CA ALA A 367 -27.70 -23.53 9.33
C ALA A 367 -28.89 -22.62 8.98
N VAL A 368 -28.76 -21.87 7.89
CA VAL A 368 -29.80 -20.96 7.41
C VAL A 368 -29.86 -20.99 5.89
N ALA A 369 -31.06 -21.02 5.35
CA ALA A 369 -31.32 -20.74 3.92
C ALA A 369 -32.19 -19.48 3.86
N ALA A 370 -31.66 -18.42 3.30
CA ALA A 370 -32.31 -17.12 3.25
C ALA A 370 -32.41 -16.64 1.79
N ASP A 371 -33.54 -16.06 1.44
CA ASP A 371 -33.69 -15.38 0.17
C ASP A 371 -33.43 -13.87 0.31
N ARG A 372 -32.95 -13.25 -0.78
CA ARG A 372 -32.59 -11.85 -0.82
C ARG A 372 -33.72 -10.93 -0.33
N ARG A 373 -34.93 -11.12 -0.86
CA ARG A 373 -36.06 -10.24 -0.58
C ARG A 373 -36.40 -10.22 0.91
N THR A 374 -36.45 -11.39 1.54
CA THR A 374 -36.74 -11.52 2.98
C THR A 374 -35.65 -10.85 3.80
N PHE A 375 -34.38 -10.96 3.39
CA PHE A 375 -33.28 -10.39 4.15
C PHE A 375 -33.18 -8.87 3.98
N GLU A 376 -33.36 -8.34 2.77
CA GLU A 376 -33.29 -6.90 2.50
C GLU A 376 -34.40 -6.08 3.21
N ASP A 377 -35.52 -6.73 3.58
CA ASP A 377 -36.56 -6.10 4.38
C ASP A 377 -36.17 -5.92 5.87
N ILE A 378 -35.05 -6.52 6.31
CA ILE A 378 -34.60 -6.50 7.71
C ILE A 378 -33.70 -5.29 7.96
N ASN A 379 -34.02 -4.48 8.98
CA ASN A 379 -33.12 -3.43 9.43
C ASN A 379 -32.16 -3.96 10.51
N LEU A 380 -31.00 -4.41 10.10
CA LEU A 380 -29.99 -5.04 10.98
C LEU A 380 -29.47 -4.12 12.10
N THR A 381 -29.62 -2.79 11.98
CA THR A 381 -29.19 -1.89 13.06
C THR A 381 -30.14 -1.87 14.26
N ARG A 382 -31.34 -2.50 14.14
CA ARG A 382 -32.41 -2.42 15.11
C ARG A 382 -32.96 -3.79 15.56
N VAL A 383 -32.26 -4.86 15.22
CA VAL A 383 -32.73 -6.22 15.49
C VAL A 383 -31.93 -6.89 16.63
N GLU A 384 -32.55 -7.93 17.19
CA GLU A 384 -31.87 -8.91 18.01
C GLU A 384 -31.41 -10.06 17.11
N PRO A 385 -30.11 -10.33 16.97
CA PRO A 385 -29.58 -11.31 16.00
C PRO A 385 -30.20 -12.71 16.11
N ALA A 386 -30.44 -13.19 17.30
CA ALA A 386 -31.08 -14.50 17.50
C ALA A 386 -32.52 -14.55 16.98
N GLU A 387 -33.29 -13.45 17.15
CA GLU A 387 -34.65 -13.35 16.66
C GLU A 387 -34.67 -13.24 15.13
N THR A 388 -33.68 -12.52 14.55
CA THR A 388 -33.53 -12.40 13.09
C THR A 388 -33.25 -13.77 12.47
N LEU A 389 -32.32 -14.54 13.01
CA LEU A 389 -32.04 -15.89 12.53
C LEU A 389 -33.27 -16.79 12.64
N ARG A 390 -34.06 -16.67 13.72
CA ARG A 390 -35.32 -17.40 13.87
C ARG A 390 -36.34 -16.98 12.81
N HIS A 391 -36.46 -15.69 12.52
CA HIS A 391 -37.31 -15.14 11.46
C HIS A 391 -36.92 -15.67 10.09
N LEU A 392 -35.62 -15.81 9.82
CA LEU A 392 -35.09 -16.42 8.60
C LEU A 392 -35.23 -17.95 8.57
N GLY A 393 -35.80 -18.56 9.60
CA GLY A 393 -35.98 -20.03 9.68
C GLY A 393 -34.68 -20.80 9.95
N ALA A 394 -33.66 -20.13 10.48
CA ALA A 394 -32.41 -20.79 10.81
C ALA A 394 -32.57 -21.89 11.88
N VAL A 395 -31.80 -22.95 11.72
CA VAL A 395 -31.60 -23.96 12.76
C VAL A 395 -30.32 -23.61 13.48
N VAL A 396 -30.43 -23.21 14.75
CA VAL A 396 -29.29 -22.85 15.59
C VAL A 396 -29.19 -23.86 16.73
N SER A 397 -27.95 -24.25 17.07
CA SER A 397 -27.67 -25.12 18.20
C SER A 397 -28.22 -24.52 19.50
N LYS A 398 -28.85 -25.35 20.33
CA LYS A 398 -29.34 -24.91 21.66
C LYS A 398 -28.20 -24.49 22.59
N THR A 399 -27.03 -25.09 22.41
CA THR A 399 -25.83 -24.82 23.19
C THR A 399 -24.59 -24.85 22.27
N PRO A 400 -24.39 -23.83 21.42
CA PRO A 400 -23.27 -23.81 20.48
C PRO A 400 -21.92 -23.83 21.21
N HIS A 401 -21.82 -23.24 22.40
CA HIS A 401 -20.62 -23.30 23.25
C HIS A 401 -20.26 -24.73 23.68
N ALA A 402 -21.25 -25.61 23.85
CA ALA A 402 -21.03 -27.02 24.16
C ALA A 402 -20.91 -27.89 22.90
N LEU A 403 -20.79 -27.28 21.73
CA LEU A 403 -20.68 -27.95 20.43
C LEU A 403 -21.79 -28.96 20.17
N THR A 404 -23.02 -28.68 20.66
CA THR A 404 -24.15 -29.54 20.40
C THR A 404 -24.54 -29.46 18.92
N PRO A 405 -24.48 -30.58 18.17
CA PRO A 405 -24.74 -30.55 16.75
C PRO A 405 -26.21 -30.24 16.44
N ILE A 406 -26.44 -29.56 15.32
CA ILE A 406 -27.76 -29.39 14.74
C ILE A 406 -28.07 -30.51 13.77
N LYS A 407 -29.36 -30.71 13.48
CA LYS A 407 -29.81 -31.51 12.35
C LYS A 407 -30.02 -30.53 11.18
N LEU A 408 -29.30 -30.74 10.09
CA LEU A 408 -29.49 -29.94 8.90
C LEU A 408 -30.92 -30.05 8.41
N ALA A 409 -31.59 -28.93 8.19
CA ALA A 409 -32.94 -28.87 7.67
C ALA A 409 -32.95 -29.26 6.17
N PRO A 410 -34.04 -29.83 5.64
CA PRO A 410 -34.20 -30.03 4.21
C PRO A 410 -34.11 -28.67 3.49
N GLY A 411 -33.25 -28.58 2.49
CA GLY A 411 -33.01 -27.34 1.74
C GLY A 411 -31.67 -26.65 2.02
N VAL A 412 -31.00 -26.99 3.11
CA VAL A 412 -29.61 -26.54 3.36
C VAL A 412 -28.67 -27.59 2.78
N ARG A 413 -27.90 -27.21 1.77
CA ARG A 413 -26.91 -28.10 1.15
C ARG A 413 -25.60 -27.99 1.94
N ALA A 414 -25.18 -29.10 2.60
CA ALA A 414 -23.80 -29.26 3.05
C ALA A 414 -22.98 -29.79 1.87
N HIS A 415 -21.85 -29.20 1.60
CA HIS A 415 -20.88 -29.64 0.59
C HIS A 415 -19.87 -30.61 1.18
#